data_4698c36551295aa097f7e7bd9ea79596
#
_entry.id   4698c36551295aa097f7e7bd9ea79596
#
_cell.length_a   1.000
_cell.length_b   1.000
_cell.length_c   1.000
_cell.angle_alpha   90.00
_cell.angle_beta   90.00
_cell.angle_gamma   90.00
#
_symmetry.space_group_name_H-M   'P 1'
#
loop_
_entity.id
_entity.type
_entity.pdbx_description
1 polymer ?
#
loop_
_entity_poly.entity_id
_entity_poly.type
_entity_poly.pdbx_seq_one_letter_code
_entity_poly.pdbx_strand_id
1 'polypeptide(L)'
;MTQKWLWLLGLGWSFGSLNAQDIQWERSYGGVHADYLMDALPTPDYGFILAGSSLSEKSGNKSEKNNGDLDFWVWKMKENGDLDWQKNFGGSGQDFLQSVALTKDGGFVLAGTSASFIVNPNKKPLPSADFDKKEPARGNDDFWIIKLNAAGQEEWQKTIGGTGQEKLLSIKPTPDGGYIIGGSSASEPKDDTNTLNDKTSEAFGNMDYWLVKIDRNGQLMWQKTFGGQFFDELRSLVVTADGGFLLGGYSNSPTSGNKLEDNNGIGDFWIIKTDANGNMIWQKTLGNKGDDQLYVVHQCQDGNFLAGGSTTLAENGADFWVIKLDTSGQMIWQQTYNTDTTDILTSMVENKDQSLLLGGYSPTTPINNQKTDGGDYIMIKTNAMGEPLWQRTVGSKGDDLLKKAIETRDGGYLMAGTSNAKPSGDKSQTMGSNDFWVVKLKDNNKTQTQRNSLEAYPNPTTAFTNIIVGYDFEQGIATLSDLSGKIIKQFDIKTRTIPIDLSSYPDGIYIINIKTNVQNDGVKIIKGNSKI
;
A
#
# COMPACT_ATOMS: atom_id res chain seq x y z
N MET A 1 4.08 -11.40 -50.36
CA MET A 1 3.91 -10.11 -49.69
C MET A 1 4.80 -10.14 -48.46
N THR A 2 5.86 -9.34 -48.48
CA THR A 2 6.98 -9.40 -47.56
C THR A 2 6.64 -8.56 -46.30
N GLN A 3 6.57 -9.22 -45.17
CA GLN A 3 6.41 -8.59 -43.86
C GLN A 3 7.76 -7.99 -43.43
N LYS A 4 7.82 -6.65 -43.32
CA LYS A 4 9.00 -5.93 -42.84
C LYS A 4 8.98 -5.97 -41.31
N TRP A 5 9.96 -6.65 -40.74
CA TRP A 5 10.30 -6.56 -39.31
C TRP A 5 11.06 -5.23 -39.10
N LEU A 6 10.47 -4.34 -38.30
CA LEU A 6 11.18 -3.19 -37.75
C LEU A 6 11.96 -3.65 -36.50
N TRP A 7 13.29 -3.70 -36.65
CA TRP A 7 14.21 -3.76 -35.53
C TRP A 7 14.31 -2.36 -34.93
N LEU A 8 13.76 -2.15 -33.69
CA LEU A 8 14.07 -0.98 -32.87
C LEU A 8 15.43 -1.23 -32.20
N LEU A 9 16.44 -0.56 -32.70
CA LEU A 9 17.74 -0.42 -32.05
C LEU A 9 17.58 0.32 -30.74
N GLY A 10 17.89 -0.34 -29.62
CA GLY A 10 18.00 0.29 -28.31
C GLY A 10 19.12 1.34 -28.33
N LEU A 11 18.76 2.60 -28.39
CA LEU A 11 19.66 3.70 -28.11
C LEU A 11 19.86 3.78 -26.59
N GLY A 12 21.02 3.35 -26.11
CA GLY A 12 21.45 3.61 -24.74
C GLY A 12 21.52 5.13 -24.50
N TRP A 13 20.58 5.63 -23.72
CA TRP A 13 20.58 7.01 -23.27
C TRP A 13 21.54 7.16 -22.09
N SER A 14 22.69 7.81 -22.30
CA SER A 14 23.52 8.28 -21.21
C SER A 14 22.86 9.54 -20.62
N PHE A 15 22.18 9.40 -19.48
CA PHE A 15 21.66 10.54 -18.75
C PHE A 15 22.80 11.32 -18.11
N GLY A 16 23.03 12.53 -18.58
CA GLY A 16 23.78 13.53 -17.82
C GLY A 16 22.98 13.83 -16.54
N SER A 17 23.55 13.57 -15.38
CA SER A 17 22.93 13.77 -14.07
C SER A 17 22.66 15.25 -13.81
N LEU A 18 21.49 15.75 -14.21
CA LEU A 18 20.88 16.91 -13.61
C LEU A 18 20.08 16.39 -12.41
N ASN A 19 20.72 16.34 -11.23
CA ASN A 19 20.05 16.02 -9.98
C ASN A 19 19.04 17.13 -9.63
N ALA A 20 17.82 17.01 -10.12
CA ALA A 20 16.72 17.93 -9.80
C ALA A 20 16.07 17.62 -8.44
N GLN A 21 16.46 16.51 -7.80
CA GLN A 21 15.90 16.02 -6.53
C GLN A 21 17.02 15.93 -5.48
N ASP A 22 16.97 16.80 -4.50
CA ASP A 22 17.87 16.76 -3.35
C ASP A 22 17.21 16.05 -2.17
N ILE A 23 18.02 15.31 -1.39
CA ILE A 23 17.56 14.75 -0.12
C ILE A 23 17.26 15.89 0.84
N GLN A 24 15.98 16.05 1.21
CA GLN A 24 15.54 17.03 2.18
C GLN A 24 15.81 16.52 3.60
N TRP A 25 15.52 15.27 3.86
CA TRP A 25 15.85 14.52 5.07
C TRP A 25 15.79 13.01 4.80
N GLU A 26 16.49 12.26 5.63
CA GLU A 26 16.36 10.82 5.72
C GLU A 26 16.27 10.39 7.19
N ARG A 27 15.60 9.26 7.47
CA ARG A 27 15.39 8.75 8.81
C ARG A 27 15.36 7.23 8.82
N SER A 28 15.94 6.64 9.87
CA SER A 28 15.79 5.23 10.21
C SER A 28 14.88 5.07 11.42
N TYR A 29 13.91 4.15 11.31
CA TYR A 29 12.99 3.82 12.40
C TYR A 29 13.07 2.33 12.67
N GLY A 30 13.23 1.94 13.95
CA GLY A 30 13.39 0.57 14.36
C GLY A 30 13.87 0.39 15.78
N GLY A 31 14.07 -0.86 16.14
CA GLY A 31 14.71 -1.29 17.37
C GLY A 31 15.98 -2.11 17.10
N VAL A 32 16.47 -2.87 18.07
CA VAL A 32 17.73 -3.62 17.93
C VAL A 32 17.65 -4.84 17.02
N HIS A 33 16.46 -5.34 16.74
CA HIS A 33 16.22 -6.49 15.87
C HIS A 33 15.75 -6.03 14.49
N ALA A 34 15.13 -6.93 13.72
CA ALA A 34 14.69 -6.63 12.37
C ALA A 34 13.30 -6.00 12.36
N ASP A 35 13.19 -4.91 11.61
CA ASP A 35 11.97 -4.17 11.36
C ASP A 35 11.79 -4.02 9.85
N TYR A 36 10.68 -4.54 9.29
CA TYR A 36 10.43 -4.65 7.85
C TYR A 36 9.28 -3.74 7.43
N LEU A 37 9.56 -2.71 6.62
CA LEU A 37 8.53 -1.86 6.03
C LEU A 37 7.85 -2.60 4.87
N MET A 38 6.52 -2.54 4.82
CA MET A 38 5.72 -3.15 3.76
C MET A 38 4.87 -2.14 2.98
N ASP A 39 4.36 -1.09 3.65
CA ASP A 39 3.51 -0.09 3.03
C ASP A 39 3.75 1.30 3.63
N ALA A 40 3.51 2.35 2.83
CA ALA A 40 3.59 3.73 3.28
C ALA A 40 2.59 4.59 2.51
N LEU A 41 1.91 5.52 3.20
CA LEU A 41 0.95 6.43 2.58
C LEU A 41 1.14 7.86 3.10
N PRO A 42 0.94 8.88 2.24
CA PRO A 42 0.80 10.26 2.71
C PRO A 42 -0.53 10.40 3.45
N THR A 43 -0.51 11.16 4.53
CA THR A 43 -1.72 11.46 5.30
C THR A 43 -2.23 12.87 5.00
N PRO A 44 -3.53 13.15 5.22
CA PRO A 44 -4.11 14.47 4.91
C PRO A 44 -3.41 15.65 5.59
N ASP A 45 -2.80 15.43 6.75
CA ASP A 45 -2.07 16.42 7.56
C ASP A 45 -0.62 16.66 7.10
N TYR A 46 -0.29 16.33 5.85
CA TYR A 46 1.06 16.40 5.26
C TYR A 46 2.09 15.42 5.84
N GLY A 47 1.71 14.64 6.85
CA GLY A 47 2.54 13.58 7.39
C GLY A 47 2.46 12.30 6.57
N PHE A 48 2.95 11.22 7.17
CA PHE A 48 2.97 9.90 6.54
C PHE A 48 2.64 8.83 7.58
N ILE A 49 2.07 7.73 7.12
CA ILE A 49 1.96 6.51 7.90
C ILE A 49 2.81 5.43 7.25
N LEU A 50 3.64 4.79 8.05
CA LEU A 50 4.45 3.64 7.70
C LEU A 50 3.83 2.40 8.34
N ALA A 51 3.74 1.33 7.60
CA ALA A 51 3.17 0.07 8.05
C ALA A 51 4.11 -1.08 7.72
N GLY A 52 4.39 -1.92 8.69
CA GLY A 52 5.26 -3.06 8.53
C GLY A 52 5.26 -3.95 9.76
N SER A 53 6.30 -4.73 9.93
CA SER A 53 6.39 -5.70 11.03
C SER A 53 7.72 -5.64 11.73
N SER A 54 7.72 -5.89 13.03
CA SER A 54 8.87 -5.71 13.92
C SER A 54 9.11 -6.93 14.80
N LEU A 55 10.37 -7.36 14.87
CA LEU A 55 10.89 -8.32 15.86
C LEU A 55 11.44 -7.61 17.12
N SER A 56 11.46 -6.28 17.12
CA SER A 56 12.13 -5.52 18.15
C SER A 56 11.25 -5.32 19.38
N GLU A 57 11.78 -5.59 20.54
CA GLU A 57 11.26 -5.06 21.81
C GLU A 57 11.47 -3.54 21.87
N LYS A 58 11.04 -2.90 22.97
CA LYS A 58 11.29 -1.47 23.21
C LYS A 58 12.78 -1.16 23.17
N SER A 59 13.22 -0.57 22.07
CA SER A 59 14.63 -0.22 21.82
C SER A 59 14.73 0.73 20.62
N GLY A 60 15.88 1.38 20.44
CA GLY A 60 16.04 2.38 19.39
C GLY A 60 15.02 3.49 19.53
N ASN A 61 14.22 3.73 18.49
CA ASN A 61 13.08 4.65 18.55
C ASN A 61 11.71 3.93 18.57
N LYS A 62 11.69 2.59 18.69
CA LYS A 62 10.47 1.82 18.96
C LYS A 62 10.13 1.88 20.45
N SER A 63 9.01 2.47 20.80
CA SER A 63 8.53 2.60 22.19
C SER A 63 7.47 1.57 22.58
N GLU A 64 6.93 0.83 21.63
CA GLU A 64 5.92 -0.19 21.85
C GLU A 64 6.56 -1.56 22.14
N LYS A 65 5.93 -2.34 23.02
CA LYS A 65 6.35 -3.71 23.35
C LYS A 65 6.01 -4.66 22.21
N ASN A 66 6.84 -5.67 21.98
CA ASN A 66 6.52 -6.80 21.11
C ASN A 66 5.71 -7.86 21.88
N ASN A 67 4.82 -8.59 21.21
CA ASN A 67 3.90 -9.54 21.84
C ASN A 67 4.16 -11.02 21.46
N GLY A 68 5.27 -11.33 20.88
CA GLY A 68 5.57 -12.70 20.46
C GLY A 68 6.78 -12.76 19.56
N ASP A 69 6.58 -13.19 18.33
CA ASP A 69 7.60 -13.18 17.29
C ASP A 69 7.51 -11.86 16.52
N LEU A 70 7.21 -11.87 15.24
CA LEU A 70 7.04 -10.70 14.39
C LEU A 70 5.64 -10.10 14.57
N ASP A 71 5.52 -8.83 14.94
CA ASP A 71 4.25 -8.13 15.15
C ASP A 71 4.03 -7.01 14.14
N PHE A 72 2.78 -6.64 13.87
CA PHE A 72 2.42 -5.43 13.15
C PHE A 72 2.99 -4.22 13.87
N TRP A 73 3.74 -3.39 13.18
CA TRP A 73 4.23 -2.13 13.70
C TRP A 73 3.90 -0.97 12.77
N VAL A 74 3.25 0.05 13.34
CA VAL A 74 2.78 1.23 12.63
C VAL A 74 3.44 2.46 13.20
N TRP A 75 4.00 3.29 12.32
CA TRP A 75 4.63 4.55 12.66
C TRP A 75 3.94 5.69 11.89
N LYS A 76 3.18 6.52 12.60
CA LYS A 76 2.62 7.77 12.07
C LYS A 76 3.60 8.89 12.36
N MET A 77 3.96 9.65 11.32
CA MET A 77 4.90 10.76 11.43
C MET A 77 4.32 12.06 10.90
N LYS A 78 4.88 13.16 11.38
CA LYS A 78 4.70 14.49 10.83
C LYS A 78 5.46 14.63 9.51
N GLU A 79 5.26 15.74 8.80
CA GLU A 79 5.92 16.03 7.52
C GLU A 79 7.45 16.04 7.58
N ASN A 80 8.02 16.45 8.71
CA ASN A 80 9.47 16.51 8.95
C ASN A 80 10.09 15.18 9.38
N GLY A 81 9.29 14.10 9.42
CA GLY A 81 9.72 12.79 9.85
C GLY A 81 9.64 12.54 11.37
N ASP A 82 9.28 13.53 12.17
CA ASP A 82 9.13 13.35 13.62
C ASP A 82 7.92 12.49 13.95
N LEU A 83 8.02 11.72 15.03
CA LEU A 83 6.94 10.88 15.53
C LEU A 83 5.69 11.71 15.86
N ASP A 84 4.55 11.26 15.36
CA ASP A 84 3.23 11.68 15.83
C ASP A 84 2.71 10.64 16.84
N TRP A 85 2.55 9.40 16.42
CA TRP A 85 2.29 8.24 17.28
C TRP A 85 2.81 6.95 16.63
N GLN A 86 2.98 5.91 17.45
CA GLN A 86 3.28 4.55 16.98
C GLN A 86 2.41 3.53 17.69
N LYS A 87 2.19 2.38 17.07
CA LYS A 87 1.41 1.25 17.62
C LYS A 87 2.03 -0.07 17.20
N ASN A 88 1.94 -1.03 18.11
CA ASN A 88 2.28 -2.42 17.87
C ASN A 88 1.03 -3.27 18.10
N PHE A 89 0.79 -4.25 17.23
CA PHE A 89 -0.30 -5.21 17.38
C PHE A 89 0.23 -6.60 17.05
N GLY A 90 0.04 -7.55 17.95
CA GLY A 90 0.55 -8.88 17.76
C GLY A 90 -0.10 -9.91 18.67
N GLY A 91 0.28 -11.15 18.43
CA GLY A 91 -0.13 -12.30 19.20
C GLY A 91 1.02 -13.21 19.55
N SER A 92 0.78 -14.50 19.66
CA SER A 92 1.82 -15.47 20.09
C SER A 92 2.75 -15.94 18.96
N GLY A 93 2.38 -15.70 17.71
CA GLY A 93 3.09 -16.16 16.50
C GLY A 93 3.60 -14.99 15.67
N GLN A 94 3.79 -15.25 14.40
CA GLN A 94 4.21 -14.24 13.43
C GLN A 94 3.01 -13.50 12.86
N ASP A 95 3.08 -12.19 12.88
CA ASP A 95 2.08 -11.29 12.35
C ASP A 95 2.72 -10.35 11.33
N PHE A 96 2.40 -10.54 10.03
CA PHE A 96 2.97 -9.78 8.91
C PHE A 96 1.99 -8.71 8.43
N LEU A 97 2.24 -7.43 8.72
CA LEU A 97 1.48 -6.33 8.18
C LEU A 97 1.88 -6.06 6.73
N GLN A 98 0.95 -6.14 5.80
CA GLN A 98 1.20 -6.00 4.36
C GLN A 98 0.63 -4.72 3.76
N SER A 99 -0.46 -4.20 4.31
CA SER A 99 -1.16 -3.07 3.71
C SER A 99 -1.79 -2.17 4.74
N VAL A 100 -1.75 -0.87 4.49
CA VAL A 100 -2.50 0.14 5.23
C VAL A 100 -3.34 0.96 4.26
N ALA A 101 -4.54 1.37 4.68
CA ALA A 101 -5.35 2.30 3.91
C ALA A 101 -5.95 3.38 4.82
N LEU A 102 -6.09 4.58 4.25
CA LEU A 102 -6.82 5.68 4.90
C LEU A 102 -8.32 5.42 4.80
N THR A 103 -9.03 5.70 5.86
CA THR A 103 -10.49 5.57 5.90
C THR A 103 -11.18 6.94 5.82
N LYS A 104 -12.44 6.96 5.34
CA LYS A 104 -13.18 8.22 5.11
C LYS A 104 -13.38 9.02 6.40
N ASP A 105 -13.39 8.36 7.54
CA ASP A 105 -13.49 8.95 8.88
C ASP A 105 -12.17 9.50 9.43
N GLY A 106 -11.12 9.54 8.60
CA GLY A 106 -9.79 10.03 8.98
C GLY A 106 -8.93 9.04 9.74
N GLY A 107 -9.42 7.83 9.96
CA GLY A 107 -8.68 6.74 10.57
C GLY A 107 -7.92 5.88 9.56
N PHE A 108 -7.56 4.67 9.97
CA PHE A 108 -6.76 3.74 9.20
C PHE A 108 -7.33 2.33 9.29
N VAL A 109 -7.13 1.55 8.25
CA VAL A 109 -7.30 0.11 8.31
C VAL A 109 -5.98 -0.55 7.99
N LEU A 110 -5.55 -1.44 8.86
CA LEU A 110 -4.34 -2.28 8.73
C LEU A 110 -4.78 -3.66 8.30
N ALA A 111 -4.01 -4.30 7.44
CA ALA A 111 -4.31 -5.65 7.02
C ALA A 111 -3.03 -6.45 6.73
N GLY A 112 -2.99 -7.68 7.19
CA GLY A 112 -1.87 -8.55 7.04
C GLY A 112 -2.22 -10.02 7.29
N THR A 113 -1.19 -10.82 7.39
CA THR A 113 -1.27 -12.26 7.67
C THR A 113 -0.84 -12.54 9.09
N SER A 114 -1.59 -13.36 9.81
CA SER A 114 -1.32 -13.71 11.20
C SER A 114 -1.30 -15.23 11.39
N ALA A 115 -0.18 -15.73 11.94
CA ALA A 115 -0.02 -17.09 12.44
C ALA A 115 -0.27 -17.20 13.95
N SER A 116 -0.82 -16.16 14.57
CA SER A 116 -1.03 -16.11 16.02
C SER A 116 -2.29 -16.85 16.46
N PHE A 117 -2.13 -17.71 17.48
CA PHE A 117 -3.20 -18.48 18.10
C PHE A 117 -3.60 -17.84 19.44
N ILE A 118 -4.90 -17.69 19.69
CA ILE A 118 -5.41 -17.29 21.01
C ILE A 118 -5.41 -18.49 21.98
N VAL A 119 -5.58 -19.69 21.44
CA VAL A 119 -5.59 -20.95 22.19
C VAL A 119 -4.76 -21.97 21.43
N ASN A 120 -3.72 -22.50 22.06
CA ASN A 120 -3.02 -23.66 21.51
C ASN A 120 -3.97 -24.87 21.62
N PRO A 121 -4.39 -25.52 20.53
CA PRO A 121 -5.34 -26.64 20.59
C PRO A 121 -4.84 -27.82 21.42
N ASN A 122 -3.56 -27.89 21.75
CA ASN A 122 -2.91 -28.95 22.53
C ASN A 122 -2.32 -28.49 23.87
N LYS A 123 -2.51 -27.23 24.31
CA LYS A 123 -1.95 -26.70 25.55
C LYS A 123 -2.96 -25.78 26.24
N LYS A 124 -2.78 -25.59 27.57
CA LYS A 124 -3.55 -24.64 28.38
C LYS A 124 -3.70 -23.29 27.66
N PRO A 125 -4.85 -22.60 27.78
CA PRO A 125 -5.01 -21.25 27.26
C PRO A 125 -3.79 -20.42 27.66
N LEU A 126 -3.10 -19.85 26.68
CA LEU A 126 -2.17 -18.76 26.94
C LEU A 126 -2.96 -17.67 27.68
N PRO A 127 -2.39 -16.99 28.67
CA PRO A 127 -3.08 -15.88 29.32
C PRO A 127 -3.43 -14.87 28.22
N SER A 128 -4.69 -14.86 27.79
CA SER A 128 -5.18 -13.99 26.70
C SER A 128 -5.15 -12.49 27.06
N ALA A 129 -4.69 -12.18 28.27
CA ALA A 129 -4.64 -10.81 28.78
C ALA A 129 -3.52 -9.94 28.18
N ASP A 130 -2.51 -10.54 27.52
CA ASP A 130 -1.32 -9.82 27.07
C ASP A 130 -1.21 -9.70 25.54
N PHE A 131 -2.11 -10.27 24.75
CA PHE A 131 -2.06 -10.22 23.29
C PHE A 131 -3.14 -9.30 22.71
N ASP A 132 -2.80 -8.60 21.61
CA ASP A 132 -3.74 -7.69 20.95
C ASP A 132 -4.76 -8.43 20.08
N LYS A 133 -4.39 -9.61 19.53
CA LYS A 133 -5.29 -10.41 18.71
C LYS A 133 -6.40 -11.01 19.54
N LYS A 134 -7.66 -10.71 19.20
CA LYS A 134 -8.86 -11.07 19.98
C LYS A 134 -9.68 -12.22 19.38
N GLU A 135 -9.53 -12.47 18.08
CA GLU A 135 -10.25 -13.54 17.39
C GLU A 135 -9.36 -14.77 17.18
N PRO A 136 -9.91 -16.00 17.30
CA PRO A 136 -9.15 -17.22 17.11
C PRO A 136 -8.69 -17.36 15.66
N ALA A 137 -7.55 -18.05 15.47
CA ALA A 137 -7.11 -18.50 14.16
C ALA A 137 -8.12 -19.48 13.55
N ARG A 138 -8.18 -19.49 12.23
CA ARG A 138 -8.99 -20.42 11.42
C ARG A 138 -8.15 -21.60 10.95
N GLY A 139 -6.91 -21.32 10.58
CA GLY A 139 -5.93 -22.26 10.06
C GLY A 139 -4.51 -21.97 10.53
N ASN A 140 -3.55 -22.16 9.63
CA ASN A 140 -2.13 -21.91 9.90
C ASN A 140 -1.81 -20.42 9.90
N ASP A 141 -2.21 -19.74 8.83
CA ASP A 141 -2.03 -18.31 8.60
C ASP A 141 -3.36 -17.75 8.13
N ASP A 142 -3.82 -16.65 8.71
CA ASP A 142 -5.11 -16.05 8.41
C ASP A 142 -4.97 -14.57 8.05
N PHE A 143 -5.92 -14.00 7.33
CA PHE A 143 -6.07 -12.57 7.20
C PHE A 143 -6.42 -11.95 8.55
N TRP A 144 -5.63 -10.99 8.99
CA TRP A 144 -5.92 -10.19 10.17
C TRP A 144 -6.07 -8.72 9.81
N ILE A 145 -7.21 -8.16 10.14
CA ILE A 145 -7.60 -6.80 9.81
C ILE A 145 -7.86 -6.02 11.09
N ILE A 146 -7.31 -4.81 11.20
CA ILE A 146 -7.49 -3.93 12.35
C ILE A 146 -7.91 -2.54 11.86
N LYS A 147 -9.04 -2.04 12.35
CA LYS A 147 -9.48 -0.67 12.10
C LYS A 147 -9.06 0.22 13.26
N LEU A 148 -8.41 1.35 12.92
CA LEU A 148 -7.97 2.37 13.86
C LEU A 148 -8.68 3.69 13.57
N ASN A 149 -8.95 4.46 14.62
CA ASN A 149 -9.33 5.86 14.47
C ASN A 149 -8.11 6.75 14.11
N ALA A 150 -8.33 8.05 13.93
CA ALA A 150 -7.26 9.00 13.55
C ALA A 150 -6.12 9.10 14.59
N ALA A 151 -6.39 8.80 15.86
CA ALA A 151 -5.41 8.80 16.95
C ALA A 151 -4.66 7.45 17.10
N GLY A 152 -4.87 6.50 16.18
CA GLY A 152 -4.24 5.18 16.23
C GLY A 152 -4.87 4.23 17.27
N GLN A 153 -6.06 4.52 17.79
CA GLN A 153 -6.76 3.65 18.71
C GLN A 153 -7.60 2.62 17.93
N GLU A 154 -7.55 1.36 18.36
CA GLU A 154 -8.34 0.29 17.76
C GLU A 154 -9.85 0.54 17.96
N GLU A 155 -10.60 0.42 16.88
CA GLU A 155 -12.07 0.43 16.89
C GLU A 155 -12.65 -0.99 16.78
N TRP A 156 -12.08 -1.81 15.91
CA TRP A 156 -12.41 -3.21 15.74
C TRP A 156 -11.28 -3.97 15.07
N GLN A 157 -11.29 -5.29 15.21
CA GLN A 157 -10.43 -6.19 14.46
C GLN A 157 -11.20 -7.41 13.98
N LYS A 158 -10.66 -8.09 12.94
CA LYS A 158 -11.26 -9.26 12.33
C LYS A 158 -10.21 -10.26 11.87
N THR A 159 -10.45 -11.55 12.11
CA THR A 159 -9.71 -12.66 11.51
C THR A 159 -10.59 -13.34 10.47
N ILE A 160 -10.08 -13.55 9.26
CA ILE A 160 -10.77 -14.22 8.17
C ILE A 160 -9.80 -15.23 7.55
N GLY A 161 -10.20 -16.49 7.49
CA GLY A 161 -9.33 -17.54 6.97
C GLY A 161 -10.02 -18.87 6.76
N GLY A 162 -9.25 -19.83 6.29
CA GLY A 162 -9.66 -21.20 6.10
C GLY A 162 -8.81 -22.17 6.93
N THR A 163 -8.81 -23.44 6.57
CA THR A 163 -8.03 -24.46 7.30
C THR A 163 -6.57 -24.54 6.87
N GLY A 164 -6.23 -23.95 5.73
CA GLY A 164 -4.90 -23.96 5.14
C GLY A 164 -4.09 -22.72 5.50
N GLN A 165 -3.43 -22.18 4.50
CA GLN A 165 -2.61 -20.99 4.56
C GLN A 165 -3.23 -19.87 3.73
N GLU A 166 -3.39 -18.71 4.31
CA GLU A 166 -3.82 -17.48 3.68
C GLU A 166 -2.71 -16.44 3.72
N LYS A 167 -2.52 -15.71 2.62
CA LYS A 167 -1.54 -14.64 2.50
C LYS A 167 -2.25 -13.36 2.05
N LEU A 168 -2.47 -12.44 2.98
CA LEU A 168 -3.07 -11.15 2.68
C LEU A 168 -2.03 -10.23 2.03
N LEU A 169 -2.43 -9.46 1.02
CA LEU A 169 -1.53 -8.55 0.32
C LEU A 169 -2.05 -7.12 0.19
N SER A 170 -3.37 -6.92 0.13
CA SER A 170 -3.91 -5.56 -0.04
C SER A 170 -5.29 -5.41 0.59
N ILE A 171 -5.54 -4.26 1.19
CA ILE A 171 -6.88 -3.81 1.59
C ILE A 171 -7.15 -2.44 1.01
N LYS A 172 -8.37 -2.21 0.49
CA LYS A 172 -8.80 -0.92 -0.03
C LYS A 172 -10.20 -0.57 0.47
N PRO A 173 -10.46 0.68 0.89
CA PRO A 173 -11.81 1.15 1.15
C PRO A 173 -12.64 1.15 -0.13
N THR A 174 -13.92 0.81 -0.02
CA THR A 174 -14.87 0.82 -1.13
C THR A 174 -15.85 1.99 -1.02
N PRO A 175 -16.51 2.39 -2.12
CA PRO A 175 -17.44 3.53 -2.11
C PRO A 175 -18.60 3.41 -1.12
N ASP A 176 -19.06 2.20 -0.84
CA ASP A 176 -20.12 1.88 0.13
C ASP A 176 -19.70 2.02 1.62
N GLY A 177 -18.44 2.37 1.85
CA GLY A 177 -17.86 2.52 3.20
C GLY A 177 -17.29 1.24 3.81
N GLY A 178 -17.41 0.10 3.13
CA GLY A 178 -16.76 -1.15 3.50
C GLY A 178 -15.34 -1.26 2.93
N TYR A 179 -14.83 -2.49 2.87
CA TYR A 179 -13.47 -2.76 2.39
C TYR A 179 -13.45 -3.97 1.47
N ILE A 180 -12.57 -3.92 0.48
CA ILE A 180 -12.19 -5.06 -0.32
C ILE A 180 -10.78 -5.50 0.08
N ILE A 181 -10.62 -6.79 0.32
CA ILE A 181 -9.37 -7.43 0.74
C ILE A 181 -8.97 -8.38 -0.36
N GLY A 182 -7.71 -8.32 -0.74
CA GLY A 182 -7.12 -9.21 -1.71
C GLY A 182 -5.91 -9.92 -1.14
N GLY A 183 -5.83 -11.20 -1.40
CA GLY A 183 -4.71 -12.05 -1.04
C GLY A 183 -4.78 -13.37 -1.78
N SER A 184 -4.10 -14.37 -1.26
CA SER A 184 -4.13 -15.72 -1.81
C SER A 184 -4.44 -16.74 -0.71
N SER A 185 -5.09 -17.84 -1.08
CA SER A 185 -5.53 -18.88 -0.15
C SER A 185 -5.25 -20.27 -0.71
N ALA A 186 -4.71 -21.13 0.15
CA ALA A 186 -4.54 -22.57 -0.07
C ALA A 186 -5.62 -23.41 0.63
N SER A 187 -6.67 -22.78 1.14
CA SER A 187 -7.74 -23.44 1.86
C SER A 187 -8.81 -23.99 0.95
N GLU A 188 -9.29 -25.18 1.27
CA GLU A 188 -10.51 -25.72 0.68
C GLU A 188 -11.75 -24.99 1.21
N PRO A 189 -12.86 -25.01 0.47
CA PRO A 189 -14.13 -24.48 0.94
C PRO A 189 -14.57 -25.11 2.25
N LYS A 190 -15.29 -24.33 3.06
CA LYS A 190 -15.92 -24.80 4.28
C LYS A 190 -16.83 -26.01 4.03
N ASP A 191 -16.66 -27.04 4.83
CA ASP A 191 -17.57 -28.17 4.94
C ASP A 191 -18.40 -28.10 6.25
N ASP A 192 -19.36 -28.99 6.42
CA ASP A 192 -20.24 -29.04 7.59
C ASP A 192 -19.52 -29.43 8.90
N THR A 193 -18.27 -29.87 8.82
CA THR A 193 -17.48 -30.37 9.95
C THR A 193 -16.61 -29.29 10.61
N ASN A 194 -16.26 -28.23 9.87
CA ASN A 194 -15.41 -27.15 10.35
C ASN A 194 -16.14 -25.80 10.43
N THR A 195 -16.57 -25.44 11.63
CA THR A 195 -17.33 -24.20 11.90
C THR A 195 -16.47 -22.94 11.91
N LEU A 196 -15.14 -23.07 12.02
CA LEU A 196 -14.22 -21.93 12.08
C LEU A 196 -13.73 -21.48 10.69
N ASN A 197 -13.83 -22.33 9.67
CA ASN A 197 -13.45 -21.96 8.31
C ASN A 197 -14.41 -20.92 7.72
N ASP A 198 -13.92 -19.76 7.32
CA ASP A 198 -14.69 -18.67 6.71
C ASP A 198 -14.76 -18.80 5.18
N LYS A 199 -13.86 -19.57 4.55
CA LYS A 199 -13.81 -19.72 3.10
C LYS A 199 -14.96 -20.57 2.60
N THR A 200 -15.76 -20.02 1.66
CA THR A 200 -16.89 -20.70 1.02
C THR A 200 -16.78 -20.73 -0.50
N SER A 201 -15.83 -19.98 -1.07
CA SER A 201 -15.55 -20.01 -2.51
C SER A 201 -14.67 -21.20 -2.87
N GLU A 202 -14.81 -21.67 -4.11
CA GLU A 202 -14.06 -22.82 -4.64
C GLU A 202 -12.54 -22.64 -4.50
N ALA A 203 -11.79 -23.73 -4.47
CA ALA A 203 -10.35 -23.79 -4.64
C ALA A 203 -10.04 -24.51 -5.97
N PHE A 204 -8.99 -24.07 -6.67
CA PHE A 204 -8.65 -24.60 -7.98
C PHE A 204 -7.27 -25.26 -8.03
N GLY A 205 -6.37 -24.86 -7.13
CA GLY A 205 -5.00 -25.34 -7.13
C GLY A 205 -4.29 -25.24 -5.79
N ASN A 206 -2.97 -25.04 -5.86
CA ASN A 206 -2.15 -25.00 -4.64
C ASN A 206 -2.37 -23.71 -3.85
N MET A 207 -2.52 -22.59 -4.53
CA MET A 207 -2.81 -21.29 -3.95
C MET A 207 -3.48 -20.43 -5.01
N ASP A 208 -4.63 -19.87 -4.69
CA ASP A 208 -5.46 -19.10 -5.61
C ASP A 208 -5.65 -17.66 -5.11
N TYR A 209 -5.88 -16.68 -5.99
CA TYR A 209 -6.34 -15.35 -5.60
C TYR A 209 -7.63 -15.48 -4.79
N TRP A 210 -7.66 -14.86 -3.63
CA TRP A 210 -8.85 -14.81 -2.80
C TRP A 210 -9.25 -13.35 -2.54
N LEU A 211 -10.42 -12.98 -3.05
CA LEU A 211 -11.01 -11.67 -2.93
C LEU A 211 -12.15 -11.70 -1.92
N VAL A 212 -12.07 -10.87 -0.89
CA VAL A 212 -13.03 -10.85 0.23
C VAL A 212 -13.58 -9.44 0.40
N LYS A 213 -14.91 -9.29 0.34
CA LYS A 213 -15.60 -8.04 0.63
C LYS A 213 -16.16 -8.07 2.05
N ILE A 214 -15.85 -7.03 2.83
CA ILE A 214 -16.41 -6.81 4.16
C ILE A 214 -17.12 -5.46 4.23
N ASP A 215 -18.09 -5.34 5.14
CA ASP A 215 -18.74 -4.08 5.43
C ASP A 215 -17.86 -3.16 6.30
N ARG A 216 -18.35 -1.97 6.65
CA ARG A 216 -17.61 -1.00 7.49
C ARG A 216 -17.31 -1.49 8.91
N ASN A 217 -18.04 -2.52 9.39
CA ASN A 217 -17.88 -3.11 10.72
C ASN A 217 -17.05 -4.40 10.69
N GLY A 218 -16.46 -4.75 9.53
CA GLY A 218 -15.65 -5.95 9.35
C GLY A 218 -16.47 -7.23 9.10
N GLN A 219 -17.79 -7.15 8.84
CA GLN A 219 -18.61 -8.33 8.56
C GLN A 219 -18.44 -8.79 7.12
N LEU A 220 -18.23 -10.09 6.93
CA LEU A 220 -18.09 -10.71 5.61
C LEU A 220 -19.39 -10.54 4.80
N MET A 221 -19.28 -9.98 3.60
CA MET A 221 -20.40 -9.78 2.68
C MET A 221 -20.40 -10.83 1.56
N TRP A 222 -19.28 -11.00 0.89
CA TRP A 222 -19.07 -11.99 -0.16
C TRP A 222 -17.58 -12.26 -0.37
N GLN A 223 -17.27 -13.34 -1.07
CA GLN A 223 -15.92 -13.72 -1.44
C GLN A 223 -15.89 -14.37 -2.82
N LYS A 224 -14.74 -14.32 -3.49
CA LYS A 224 -14.47 -14.92 -4.80
C LYS A 224 -13.06 -15.49 -4.84
N THR A 225 -12.91 -16.60 -5.55
CA THR A 225 -11.60 -17.21 -5.84
C THR A 225 -11.33 -17.20 -7.33
N PHE A 226 -10.09 -16.87 -7.69
CA PHE A 226 -9.60 -16.95 -9.06
C PHE A 226 -8.29 -17.73 -9.08
N GLY A 227 -8.22 -18.79 -9.90
CA GLY A 227 -7.04 -19.63 -9.94
C GLY A 227 -7.11 -20.72 -10.99
N GLY A 228 -5.98 -21.39 -11.12
CA GLY A 228 -5.80 -22.60 -11.91
C GLY A 228 -5.19 -23.72 -11.06
N GLN A 229 -4.60 -24.73 -11.70
CA GLN A 229 -4.16 -25.94 -10.98
C GLN A 229 -2.87 -25.77 -10.15
N PHE A 230 -2.12 -24.65 -10.29
CA PHE A 230 -0.85 -24.46 -9.60
C PHE A 230 -0.90 -23.23 -8.67
N PHE A 231 0.16 -22.38 -8.70
CA PHE A 231 0.25 -21.19 -7.86
C PHE A 231 -0.26 -19.96 -8.60
N ASP A 232 -1.23 -19.31 -8.01
CA ASP A 232 -1.77 -18.04 -8.42
C ASP A 232 -1.70 -17.09 -7.23
N GLU A 233 -0.75 -16.15 -7.25
CA GLU A 233 -0.46 -15.26 -6.13
C GLU A 233 -0.88 -13.83 -6.46
N LEU A 234 -1.94 -13.35 -5.79
CA LEU A 234 -2.35 -11.95 -5.90
C LEU A 234 -1.31 -11.05 -5.23
N ARG A 235 -0.93 -9.95 -5.89
CA ARG A 235 0.07 -9.00 -5.36
C ARG A 235 -0.40 -7.57 -5.33
N SER A 236 -1.45 -7.22 -6.06
CA SER A 236 -1.98 -5.87 -6.10
C SER A 236 -3.47 -5.84 -6.38
N LEU A 237 -4.15 -4.88 -5.78
CA LEU A 237 -5.60 -4.69 -5.86
C LEU A 237 -5.92 -3.20 -5.91
N VAL A 238 -6.77 -2.80 -6.85
CA VAL A 238 -7.29 -1.44 -7.00
C VAL A 238 -8.81 -1.47 -7.10
N VAL A 239 -9.49 -0.53 -6.43
CA VAL A 239 -10.92 -0.23 -6.66
C VAL A 239 -11.00 0.69 -7.87
N THR A 240 -11.71 0.27 -8.90
CA THR A 240 -11.83 1.03 -10.14
C THR A 240 -12.97 2.04 -10.11
N ALA A 241 -12.91 3.07 -10.95
CA ALA A 241 -13.87 4.17 -10.97
C ALA A 241 -15.33 3.73 -11.26
N ASP A 242 -15.52 2.60 -11.91
CA ASP A 242 -16.82 1.95 -12.15
C ASP A 242 -17.35 1.17 -10.91
N GLY A 243 -16.60 1.20 -9.80
CA GLY A 243 -16.91 0.48 -8.56
C GLY A 243 -16.49 -0.99 -8.55
N GLY A 244 -15.92 -1.50 -9.63
CA GLY A 244 -15.34 -2.84 -9.70
C GLY A 244 -13.89 -2.90 -9.18
N PHE A 245 -13.18 -3.97 -9.53
CA PHE A 245 -11.82 -4.20 -9.03
C PHE A 245 -10.87 -4.61 -10.15
N LEU A 246 -9.63 -4.16 -10.06
CA LEU A 246 -8.53 -4.65 -10.86
C LEU A 246 -7.58 -5.41 -9.94
N LEU A 247 -7.38 -6.68 -10.25
CA LEU A 247 -6.49 -7.61 -9.54
C LEU A 247 -5.27 -7.85 -10.41
N GLY A 248 -4.10 -7.95 -9.81
CA GLY A 248 -2.89 -8.31 -10.53
C GLY A 248 -1.92 -9.07 -9.65
N GLY A 249 -1.24 -10.02 -10.24
CA GLY A 249 -0.26 -10.84 -9.55
C GLY A 249 0.47 -11.79 -10.48
N TYR A 250 0.94 -12.87 -9.92
CA TYR A 250 1.69 -13.91 -10.57
C TYR A 250 0.85 -15.17 -10.76
N SER A 251 1.04 -15.83 -11.88
CA SER A 251 0.45 -17.16 -12.12
C SER A 251 1.42 -18.05 -12.88
N ASN A 252 1.60 -19.30 -12.43
CA ASN A 252 2.25 -20.34 -13.20
C ASN A 252 1.28 -21.46 -13.62
N SER A 253 -0.01 -21.22 -13.47
CA SER A 253 -1.06 -22.15 -13.89
C SER A 253 -1.29 -22.09 -15.40
N PRO A 254 -1.43 -23.24 -16.10
CA PRO A 254 -1.96 -23.24 -17.45
C PRO A 254 -3.45 -22.90 -17.43
N THR A 255 -4.09 -22.91 -18.60
CA THR A 255 -5.55 -22.85 -18.71
C THR A 255 -6.20 -23.98 -17.89
N SER A 256 -6.78 -23.61 -16.76
CA SER A 256 -7.43 -24.52 -15.79
C SER A 256 -8.22 -23.73 -14.76
N GLY A 257 -9.15 -24.35 -14.02
CA GLY A 257 -10.01 -23.63 -13.08
C GLY A 257 -10.82 -22.55 -13.80
N ASN A 258 -10.65 -21.29 -13.35
CA ASN A 258 -11.22 -20.13 -14.04
C ASN A 258 -10.16 -19.24 -14.72
N LYS A 259 -8.93 -19.70 -14.84
CA LYS A 259 -7.89 -19.11 -15.68
C LYS A 259 -8.06 -19.56 -17.13
N LEU A 260 -8.22 -18.61 -18.06
CA LEU A 260 -8.62 -18.88 -19.45
C LEU A 260 -7.47 -18.77 -20.46
N GLU A 261 -6.29 -18.31 -20.07
CA GLU A 261 -5.13 -18.13 -20.93
C GLU A 261 -3.93 -18.89 -20.36
N ASP A 262 -3.17 -19.58 -21.23
CA ASP A 262 -1.94 -20.26 -20.84
C ASP A 262 -0.81 -19.28 -20.52
N ASN A 263 0.16 -19.72 -19.74
CA ASN A 263 1.40 -18.97 -19.55
C ASN A 263 2.28 -19.04 -20.79
N ASN A 264 3.10 -17.99 -20.96
CA ASN A 264 4.11 -17.92 -22.01
C ASN A 264 5.48 -18.46 -21.55
N GLY A 265 5.72 -18.52 -20.25
CA GLY A 265 6.98 -18.90 -19.65
C GLY A 265 6.84 -19.73 -18.36
N ILE A 266 7.74 -19.46 -17.40
CA ILE A 266 7.75 -20.13 -16.10
C ILE A 266 6.57 -19.65 -15.26
N GLY A 267 6.33 -18.34 -15.26
CA GLY A 267 5.20 -17.68 -14.66
C GLY A 267 5.05 -16.28 -15.23
N ASP A 268 3.82 -15.80 -15.28
CA ASP A 268 3.46 -14.57 -15.97
C ASP A 268 2.61 -13.64 -15.10
N PHE A 269 2.50 -12.37 -15.51
CA PHE A 269 1.50 -11.45 -14.99
C PHE A 269 0.11 -12.01 -15.28
N TRP A 270 -0.70 -12.16 -14.25
CA TRP A 270 -2.11 -12.47 -14.40
C TRP A 270 -2.96 -11.32 -13.86
N ILE A 271 -3.76 -10.71 -14.75
CA ILE A 271 -4.54 -9.52 -14.47
C ILE A 271 -6.01 -9.85 -14.67
N ILE A 272 -6.84 -9.48 -13.70
CA ILE A 272 -8.28 -9.74 -13.73
C ILE A 272 -9.02 -8.43 -13.45
N LYS A 273 -9.97 -8.05 -14.32
CA LYS A 273 -10.94 -7.00 -14.08
C LYS A 273 -12.27 -7.62 -13.67
N THR A 274 -12.84 -7.13 -12.56
CA THR A 274 -14.16 -7.57 -12.09
C THR A 274 -15.15 -6.41 -12.05
N ASP A 275 -16.45 -6.72 -11.95
CA ASP A 275 -17.48 -5.79 -11.55
C ASP A 275 -17.46 -5.53 -10.02
N ALA A 276 -18.40 -4.71 -9.53
CA ALA A 276 -18.53 -4.37 -8.10
C ALA A 276 -18.94 -5.56 -7.21
N ASN A 277 -19.47 -6.64 -7.80
CA ASN A 277 -19.84 -7.87 -7.10
C ASN A 277 -18.74 -8.94 -7.16
N GLY A 278 -17.57 -8.60 -7.71
CA GLY A 278 -16.44 -9.51 -7.89
C GLY A 278 -16.61 -10.50 -9.04
N ASN A 279 -17.57 -10.31 -9.96
CA ASN A 279 -17.68 -11.17 -11.14
C ASN A 279 -16.66 -10.74 -12.19
N MET A 280 -15.93 -11.70 -12.74
CA MET A 280 -14.91 -11.45 -13.77
C MET A 280 -15.55 -10.86 -15.03
N ILE A 281 -14.98 -9.73 -15.50
CA ILE A 281 -15.33 -9.11 -16.78
C ILE A 281 -14.37 -9.55 -17.86
N TRP A 282 -13.07 -9.48 -17.58
CA TRP A 282 -12.01 -9.98 -18.43
C TRP A 282 -10.78 -10.38 -17.62
N GLN A 283 -9.90 -11.15 -18.21
CA GLN A 283 -8.58 -11.49 -17.68
C GLN A 283 -7.53 -11.44 -18.79
N LYS A 284 -6.26 -11.27 -18.40
CA LYS A 284 -5.09 -11.29 -19.29
C LYS A 284 -3.92 -11.96 -18.61
N THR A 285 -3.25 -12.83 -19.37
CA THR A 285 -1.95 -13.39 -19.03
C THR A 285 -0.90 -12.73 -19.94
N LEU A 286 0.07 -12.02 -19.34
CA LEU A 286 1.08 -11.24 -20.04
C LEU A 286 2.46 -11.64 -19.53
N GLY A 287 3.33 -12.06 -20.43
CA GLY A 287 4.68 -12.48 -20.09
C GLY A 287 5.47 -12.92 -21.32
N ASN A 288 6.71 -13.30 -21.07
CA ASN A 288 7.63 -13.86 -22.06
C ASN A 288 8.02 -15.30 -21.71
N LYS A 289 9.14 -15.83 -22.22
CA LYS A 289 9.59 -17.19 -21.90
C LYS A 289 10.26 -17.33 -20.53
N GLY A 290 10.56 -16.22 -19.86
CA GLY A 290 11.19 -16.17 -18.55
C GLY A 290 10.19 -16.27 -17.41
N ASP A 291 10.57 -15.68 -16.29
CA ASP A 291 9.73 -15.54 -15.09
C ASP A 291 9.36 -14.05 -14.96
N ASP A 292 8.08 -13.76 -15.08
CA ASP A 292 7.54 -12.40 -15.09
C ASP A 292 6.71 -12.17 -13.83
N GLN A 293 7.13 -11.25 -12.98
CA GLN A 293 6.62 -11.03 -11.62
C GLN A 293 5.88 -9.68 -11.55
N LEU A 294 4.54 -9.69 -11.55
CA LEU A 294 3.74 -8.49 -11.33
C LEU A 294 3.74 -8.10 -9.85
N TYR A 295 3.95 -6.83 -9.54
CA TYR A 295 3.91 -6.31 -8.17
C TYR A 295 2.87 -5.22 -7.95
N VAL A 296 2.46 -4.49 -9.00
CA VAL A 296 1.55 -3.36 -8.84
C VAL A 296 0.62 -3.21 -10.04
N VAL A 297 -0.67 -2.96 -9.77
CA VAL A 297 -1.63 -2.47 -10.75
C VAL A 297 -2.15 -1.09 -10.32
N HIS A 298 -2.53 -0.28 -11.30
CA HIS A 298 -3.05 1.07 -11.09
C HIS A 298 -4.12 1.40 -12.13
N GLN A 299 -5.15 2.18 -11.76
CA GLN A 299 -6.05 2.79 -12.72
C GLN A 299 -5.67 4.24 -12.93
N CYS A 300 -5.42 4.62 -14.19
CA CYS A 300 -5.06 5.98 -14.59
C CYS A 300 -6.27 6.92 -14.57
N GLN A 301 -5.99 8.24 -14.55
CA GLN A 301 -6.99 9.30 -14.64
C GLN A 301 -7.79 9.25 -15.95
N ASP A 302 -7.20 8.73 -17.02
CA ASP A 302 -7.86 8.49 -18.32
C ASP A 302 -8.76 7.25 -18.34
N GLY A 303 -8.87 6.53 -17.21
CA GLY A 303 -9.66 5.31 -17.04
C GLY A 303 -8.96 4.03 -17.46
N ASN A 304 -7.82 4.11 -18.13
CA ASN A 304 -7.00 2.97 -18.53
C ASN A 304 -6.25 2.36 -17.33
N PHE A 305 -5.56 1.25 -17.56
CA PHE A 305 -4.89 0.51 -16.50
C PHE A 305 -3.38 0.43 -16.75
N LEU A 306 -2.62 0.39 -15.67
CA LEU A 306 -1.21 0.08 -15.67
C LEU A 306 -0.98 -1.21 -14.88
N ALA A 307 -0.08 -2.04 -15.37
CA ALA A 307 0.48 -3.19 -14.69
C ALA A 307 1.99 -3.05 -14.69
N GLY A 308 2.60 -3.19 -13.52
CA GLY A 308 4.03 -3.03 -13.33
C GLY A 308 4.63 -4.14 -12.49
N GLY A 309 5.86 -4.51 -12.83
CA GLY A 309 6.60 -5.54 -12.15
C GLY A 309 7.98 -5.71 -12.74
N SER A 310 8.48 -6.94 -12.69
CA SER A 310 9.79 -7.28 -13.26
C SER A 310 9.65 -8.39 -14.27
N THR A 311 10.42 -8.30 -15.37
CA THR A 311 10.48 -9.30 -16.43
C THR A 311 11.90 -9.85 -16.52
N THR A 312 12.04 -11.17 -16.62
CA THR A 312 13.34 -11.82 -16.82
C THR A 312 13.58 -12.02 -18.31
N LEU A 313 14.51 -11.25 -18.88
CA LEU A 313 14.98 -11.42 -20.26
C LEU A 313 16.23 -12.32 -20.24
N ALA A 314 16.17 -13.43 -20.92
CA ALA A 314 16.93 -14.69 -20.91
C ALA A 314 18.42 -14.74 -20.48
N GLU A 315 19.18 -13.66 -20.33
CA GLU A 315 20.62 -13.71 -19.94
C GLU A 315 21.09 -12.57 -19.01
N ASN A 316 20.27 -11.53 -18.75
CA ASN A 316 20.75 -10.29 -18.13
C ASN A 316 20.11 -9.89 -16.80
N GLY A 317 19.43 -10.82 -16.10
CA GLY A 317 18.70 -10.49 -14.88
C GLY A 317 17.25 -10.08 -15.14
N ALA A 318 16.64 -9.37 -14.20
CA ALA A 318 15.26 -8.90 -14.28
C ALA A 318 15.23 -7.37 -14.42
N ASP A 319 14.38 -6.85 -15.30
CA ASP A 319 14.18 -5.43 -15.54
C ASP A 319 12.79 -4.98 -15.09
N PHE A 320 12.62 -3.70 -14.72
CA PHE A 320 11.28 -3.15 -14.56
C PHE A 320 10.49 -3.29 -15.85
N TRP A 321 9.28 -3.78 -15.76
CA TRP A 321 8.37 -3.89 -16.89
C TRP A 321 7.03 -3.23 -16.55
N VAL A 322 6.63 -2.27 -17.38
CA VAL A 322 5.37 -1.53 -17.23
C VAL A 322 4.56 -1.66 -18.51
N ILE A 323 3.30 -2.01 -18.35
CA ILE A 323 2.34 -2.21 -19.43
C ILE A 323 1.15 -1.30 -19.19
N LYS A 324 0.72 -0.55 -20.21
CA LYS A 324 -0.56 0.16 -20.21
C LYS A 324 -1.59 -0.61 -21.03
N LEU A 325 -2.74 -0.84 -20.41
CA LEU A 325 -3.89 -1.52 -20.99
C LEU A 325 -5.07 -0.55 -21.09
N ASP A 326 -5.90 -0.69 -22.12
CA ASP A 326 -7.18 -0.01 -22.19
C ASP A 326 -8.23 -0.63 -21.23
N THR A 327 -9.43 -0.06 -21.19
CA THR A 327 -10.51 -0.53 -20.32
C THR A 327 -11.00 -1.94 -20.66
N SER A 328 -10.70 -2.45 -21.87
CA SER A 328 -11.02 -3.81 -22.32
C SER A 328 -9.88 -4.82 -22.09
N GLY A 329 -8.75 -4.39 -21.53
CA GLY A 329 -7.57 -5.20 -21.29
C GLY A 329 -6.64 -5.35 -22.51
N GLN A 330 -6.82 -4.53 -23.57
CA GLN A 330 -5.90 -4.55 -24.71
C GLN A 330 -4.69 -3.67 -24.44
N MET A 331 -3.51 -4.14 -24.83
CA MET A 331 -2.26 -3.42 -24.65
C MET A 331 -2.21 -2.15 -25.51
N ILE A 332 -1.99 -1.01 -24.86
CA ILE A 332 -1.75 0.29 -25.52
C ILE A 332 -0.25 0.46 -25.78
N TRP A 333 0.57 0.27 -24.73
CA TRP A 333 2.02 0.32 -24.81
C TRP A 333 2.66 -0.52 -23.70
N GLN A 334 3.93 -0.85 -23.86
CA GLN A 334 4.77 -1.42 -22.82
C GLN A 334 6.16 -0.82 -22.88
N GLN A 335 6.84 -0.75 -21.73
CA GLN A 335 8.21 -0.25 -21.57
C GLN A 335 8.97 -1.11 -20.56
N THR A 336 10.25 -1.33 -20.85
CA THR A 336 11.21 -1.92 -19.91
C THR A 336 12.25 -0.87 -19.51
N TYR A 337 12.66 -0.91 -18.23
CA TYR A 337 13.68 0.00 -17.71
C TYR A 337 14.73 -0.85 -17.03
N ASN A 338 15.94 -0.82 -17.61
CA ASN A 338 17.11 -1.49 -17.06
C ASN A 338 18.01 -0.45 -16.41
N THR A 339 18.27 -0.61 -15.13
CA THR A 339 19.13 0.29 -14.36
C THR A 339 20.38 -0.42 -13.84
N ASP A 340 20.34 -1.75 -13.70
CA ASP A 340 21.43 -2.62 -13.28
C ASP A 340 21.16 -4.07 -13.74
N THR A 341 21.87 -5.04 -13.18
CA THR A 341 21.77 -6.46 -13.53
C THR A 341 20.43 -7.11 -13.14
N THR A 342 19.81 -6.64 -12.08
CA THR A 342 18.48 -7.10 -11.63
C THR A 342 17.74 -5.96 -10.96
N ASP A 343 16.56 -5.65 -11.47
CA ASP A 343 15.74 -4.55 -11.00
C ASP A 343 14.35 -5.06 -10.62
N ILE A 344 13.87 -4.74 -9.41
CA ILE A 344 12.56 -5.15 -8.90
C ILE A 344 11.69 -3.93 -8.68
N LEU A 345 10.64 -3.76 -9.50
CA LEU A 345 9.64 -2.70 -9.35
C LEU A 345 8.65 -3.09 -8.27
N THR A 346 8.49 -2.24 -7.26
CA THR A 346 7.58 -2.49 -6.13
C THR A 346 6.48 -1.45 -5.99
N SER A 347 6.61 -0.30 -6.64
CA SER A 347 5.71 0.84 -6.52
C SER A 347 5.53 1.54 -7.86
N MET A 348 4.28 1.89 -8.17
CA MET A 348 3.95 2.69 -9.36
C MET A 348 2.71 3.52 -9.04
N VAL A 349 2.79 4.82 -9.33
CA VAL A 349 1.67 5.76 -9.18
C VAL A 349 1.63 6.71 -10.37
N GLU A 350 0.42 7.14 -10.76
CA GLU A 350 0.24 8.26 -11.67
C GLU A 350 0.11 9.55 -10.87
N ASN A 351 0.92 10.54 -11.19
CA ASN A 351 0.88 11.86 -10.59
C ASN A 351 -0.27 12.70 -11.17
N LYS A 352 -0.58 13.84 -10.55
CA LYS A 352 -1.63 14.76 -11.05
C LYS A 352 -1.38 15.29 -12.45
N ASP A 353 -0.12 15.41 -12.86
CA ASP A 353 0.31 15.82 -14.20
C ASP A 353 0.33 14.67 -15.23
N GLN A 354 -0.25 13.51 -14.89
CA GLN A 354 -0.27 12.27 -15.66
C GLN A 354 1.12 11.63 -15.89
N SER A 355 2.18 12.18 -15.30
CA SER A 355 3.47 11.49 -15.25
C SER A 355 3.39 10.26 -14.36
N LEU A 356 4.22 9.25 -14.63
CA LEU A 356 4.30 8.07 -13.78
C LEU A 356 5.53 8.16 -12.88
N LEU A 357 5.38 7.75 -11.65
CA LEU A 357 6.46 7.56 -10.69
C LEU A 357 6.60 6.05 -10.44
N LEU A 358 7.73 5.50 -10.87
CA LEU A 358 8.10 4.10 -10.69
C LEU A 358 9.11 4.03 -9.56
N GLY A 359 8.93 3.09 -8.64
CA GLY A 359 9.84 2.86 -7.54
C GLY A 359 10.18 1.38 -7.39
N GLY A 360 11.40 1.11 -7.03
CA GLY A 360 11.88 -0.24 -6.82
C GLY A 360 13.30 -0.26 -6.29
N TYR A 361 13.95 -1.37 -6.42
CA TYR A 361 15.32 -1.52 -5.96
C TYR A 361 16.08 -2.52 -6.84
N SER A 362 17.41 -2.39 -6.83
CA SER A 362 18.32 -3.34 -7.46
C SER A 362 18.97 -4.18 -6.37
N PRO A 363 18.60 -5.45 -6.18
CA PRO A 363 19.24 -6.29 -5.17
C PRO A 363 20.70 -6.59 -5.57
N THR A 364 21.58 -6.69 -4.58
CA THR A 364 22.96 -7.13 -4.80
C THR A 364 23.01 -8.52 -5.40
N THR A 365 23.46 -8.63 -6.64
CA THR A 365 23.86 -9.92 -7.21
C THR A 365 25.34 -10.13 -6.93
N PRO A 366 25.76 -11.25 -6.29
CA PRO A 366 27.16 -11.56 -6.12
C PRO A 366 27.81 -11.81 -7.49
N ILE A 367 28.60 -10.88 -7.99
CA ILE A 367 29.44 -11.11 -9.18
C ILE A 367 30.71 -11.79 -8.71
N ASN A 368 30.97 -13.02 -9.18
CA ASN A 368 32.16 -13.80 -8.88
C ASN A 368 32.41 -14.03 -7.37
N ASN A 369 31.40 -14.32 -6.57
CA ASN A 369 31.48 -14.48 -5.12
C ASN A 369 32.04 -13.26 -4.33
N GLN A 370 32.15 -12.11 -4.95
CA GLN A 370 32.39 -10.85 -4.25
C GLN A 370 31.05 -10.14 -4.02
N LYS A 371 30.76 -9.82 -2.73
CA LYS A 371 29.64 -8.92 -2.41
C LYS A 371 29.92 -7.58 -3.07
N THR A 372 29.13 -7.22 -4.06
CA THR A 372 29.02 -5.83 -4.48
C THR A 372 28.35 -5.02 -3.36
N ASP A 373 28.53 -3.71 -3.33
CA ASP A 373 27.81 -2.82 -2.43
C ASP A 373 26.31 -3.08 -2.57
N GLY A 374 25.55 -3.03 -1.45
CA GLY A 374 24.16 -3.50 -1.34
C GLY A 374 23.18 -2.93 -2.35
N GLY A 375 21.99 -3.49 -2.42
CA GLY A 375 20.91 -3.01 -3.29
C GLY A 375 20.48 -1.60 -2.92
N ASP A 376 20.18 -0.76 -3.95
CA ASP A 376 19.81 0.64 -3.75
C ASP A 376 18.33 0.88 -4.11
N TYR A 377 17.72 1.88 -3.49
CA TYR A 377 16.42 2.42 -3.91
C TYR A 377 16.55 3.09 -5.29
N ILE A 378 15.66 2.74 -6.19
CA ILE A 378 15.56 3.34 -7.52
C ILE A 378 14.19 4.01 -7.66
N MET A 379 14.19 5.23 -8.18
CA MET A 379 13.00 5.95 -8.54
C MET A 379 13.15 6.54 -9.94
N ILE A 380 12.17 6.26 -10.82
CA ILE A 380 12.12 6.75 -12.19
C ILE A 380 10.84 7.54 -12.37
N LYS A 381 10.94 8.78 -12.83
CA LYS A 381 9.78 9.54 -13.31
C LYS A 381 9.72 9.45 -14.83
N THR A 382 8.53 9.16 -15.37
CA THR A 382 8.27 9.11 -16.79
C THR A 382 7.17 10.10 -17.20
N ASN A 383 7.01 10.37 -18.48
CA ASN A 383 5.80 10.99 -19.01
C ASN A 383 4.64 9.97 -19.07
N ALA A 384 3.47 10.39 -19.53
CA ALA A 384 2.27 9.53 -19.65
C ALA A 384 2.43 8.37 -20.67
N MET A 385 3.42 8.44 -21.55
CA MET A 385 3.74 7.39 -22.54
C MET A 385 4.81 6.41 -22.03
N GLY A 386 5.24 6.55 -20.78
CA GLY A 386 6.29 5.71 -20.19
C GLY A 386 7.71 6.13 -20.56
N GLU A 387 7.93 7.26 -21.25
CA GLU A 387 9.27 7.72 -21.60
C GLU A 387 9.94 8.35 -20.37
N PRO A 388 11.17 7.93 -20.00
CA PRO A 388 11.86 8.43 -18.81
C PRO A 388 12.12 9.94 -18.88
N LEU A 389 11.82 10.66 -17.80
CA LEU A 389 12.13 12.08 -17.64
C LEU A 389 13.37 12.27 -16.76
N TRP A 390 13.47 11.51 -15.68
CA TRP A 390 14.63 11.47 -14.80
C TRP A 390 14.62 10.19 -13.96
N GLN A 391 15.79 9.88 -13.41
CA GLN A 391 16.02 8.77 -12.49
C GLN A 391 16.79 9.27 -11.27
N ARG A 392 16.49 8.72 -10.10
CA ARG A 392 17.20 8.95 -8.84
C ARG A 392 17.48 7.63 -8.15
N THR A 393 18.73 7.40 -7.79
CA THR A 393 19.16 6.30 -6.92
C THR A 393 19.55 6.86 -5.56
N VAL A 394 19.14 6.18 -4.50
CA VAL A 394 19.45 6.49 -3.10
C VAL A 394 19.81 5.21 -2.40
N GLY A 395 20.99 5.16 -1.77
CA GLY A 395 21.47 3.89 -1.25
C GLY A 395 22.58 3.98 -0.22
N SER A 396 22.94 2.81 0.27
CA SER A 396 23.96 2.59 1.29
C SER A 396 24.78 1.34 0.97
N LYS A 397 25.72 0.96 1.87
CA LYS A 397 26.54 -0.27 1.69
C LYS A 397 25.83 -1.57 2.11
N GLY A 398 24.54 -1.53 2.42
CA GLY A 398 23.73 -2.69 2.75
C GLY A 398 22.64 -2.93 1.72
N ASP A 399 21.72 -3.86 2.01
CA ASP A 399 20.55 -4.06 1.17
C ASP A 399 19.49 -3.00 1.52
N ASP A 400 19.17 -2.17 0.56
CA ASP A 400 18.13 -1.15 0.63
C ASP A 400 16.97 -1.57 -0.27
N LEU A 401 15.86 -2.00 0.34
CA LEU A 401 14.72 -2.62 -0.34
C LEU A 401 13.53 -1.66 -0.34
N LEU A 402 13.35 -0.90 -1.41
CA LEU A 402 12.22 0.02 -1.55
C LEU A 402 10.89 -0.73 -1.61
N LYS A 403 9.90 -0.21 -0.90
CA LYS A 403 8.51 -0.69 -0.96
C LYS A 403 7.56 0.33 -1.56
N LYS A 404 7.78 1.63 -1.30
CA LYS A 404 6.95 2.72 -1.80
C LYS A 404 7.76 3.92 -2.27
N ALA A 405 7.39 4.42 -3.44
CA ALA A 405 7.77 5.74 -3.96
C ALA A 405 6.49 6.52 -4.21
N ILE A 406 6.33 7.69 -3.60
CA ILE A 406 5.11 8.49 -3.68
C ILE A 406 5.43 9.97 -3.88
N GLU A 407 4.61 10.68 -4.66
CA GLU A 407 4.62 12.12 -4.71
C GLU A 407 3.96 12.67 -3.43
N THR A 408 4.60 13.63 -2.80
CA THR A 408 4.11 14.20 -1.54
C THR A 408 3.30 15.47 -1.79
N ARG A 409 2.43 15.84 -0.83
CA ARG A 409 1.52 16.98 -0.99
C ARG A 409 2.23 18.33 -1.14
N ASP A 410 3.47 18.45 -0.68
CA ASP A 410 4.34 19.62 -0.84
C ASP A 410 5.06 19.68 -2.20
N GLY A 411 4.83 18.68 -3.06
CA GLY A 411 5.40 18.59 -4.41
C GLY A 411 6.75 17.88 -4.50
N GLY A 412 7.26 17.34 -3.39
CA GLY A 412 8.46 16.49 -3.35
C GLY A 412 8.10 15.01 -3.53
N TYR A 413 9.02 14.13 -3.11
CA TYR A 413 8.84 12.67 -3.19
C TYR A 413 9.27 12.01 -1.88
N LEU A 414 8.65 10.89 -1.56
CA LEU A 414 9.06 10.02 -0.46
C LEU A 414 9.43 8.65 -1.02
N MET A 415 10.59 8.14 -0.62
CA MET A 415 11.03 6.76 -0.82
C MET A 415 11.02 6.08 0.55
N ALA A 416 10.33 4.97 0.67
CA ALA A 416 10.19 4.24 1.94
C ALA A 416 10.37 2.74 1.73
N GLY A 417 11.18 2.12 2.57
CA GLY A 417 11.50 0.70 2.49
C GLY A 417 12.28 0.22 3.70
N THR A 418 13.02 -0.85 3.55
CA THR A 418 13.84 -1.46 4.59
C THR A 418 15.31 -1.39 4.22
N SER A 419 16.17 -1.09 5.19
CA SER A 419 17.64 -1.10 5.04
C SER A 419 18.33 -1.83 6.17
N ASN A 420 19.27 -2.72 5.83
CA ASN A 420 20.12 -3.42 6.81
C ASN A 420 21.50 -2.79 6.98
N ALA A 421 21.77 -1.67 6.32
CA ALA A 421 23.06 -1.03 6.34
C ALA A 421 23.39 -0.33 7.68
N LYS A 422 24.65 -0.36 8.04
CA LYS A 422 25.26 0.63 8.94
C LYS A 422 25.34 2.00 8.24
N PRO A 423 25.52 3.11 8.99
CA PRO A 423 25.66 4.42 8.38
C PRO A 423 26.71 4.43 7.26
N SER A 424 26.26 4.75 6.03
CA SER A 424 27.09 4.80 4.80
C SER A 424 26.25 5.34 3.64
N GLY A 425 26.88 5.89 2.61
CA GLY A 425 26.19 6.47 1.47
C GLY A 425 25.22 7.56 1.92
N ASP A 426 23.96 7.43 1.51
CA ASP A 426 22.88 8.36 1.86
C ASP A 426 22.25 8.08 3.25
N LYS A 427 22.57 6.95 3.89
CA LYS A 427 22.03 6.56 5.19
C LYS A 427 22.93 7.05 6.33
N SER A 428 22.41 7.89 7.23
CA SER A 428 23.17 8.48 8.34
C SER A 428 23.05 7.71 9.66
N GLN A 429 21.98 6.91 9.84
CA GLN A 429 21.67 6.25 11.11
C GLN A 429 21.20 4.81 10.92
N THR A 430 21.42 3.96 11.93
CA THR A 430 20.81 2.64 12.06
C THR A 430 20.35 2.43 13.50
N MET A 431 19.26 1.68 13.68
CA MET A 431 18.72 1.31 15.01
C MET A 431 19.02 -0.15 15.32
N GLY A 432 19.05 -1.02 14.31
CA GLY A 432 19.25 -2.44 14.49
C GLY A 432 19.78 -3.18 13.28
N SER A 433 19.29 -4.41 13.08
CA SER A 433 19.71 -5.25 11.95
C SER A 433 19.03 -4.89 10.63
N ASN A 434 17.74 -4.60 10.66
CA ASN A 434 16.95 -4.04 9.58
C ASN A 434 16.08 -2.93 10.16
N ASP A 435 16.03 -1.81 9.49
CA ASP A 435 15.22 -0.66 9.91
C ASP A 435 14.28 -0.22 8.80
N PHE A 436 13.13 0.36 9.13
CA PHE A 436 12.43 1.20 8.17
C PHE A 436 13.36 2.34 7.79
N TRP A 437 13.64 2.49 6.52
CA TRP A 437 14.43 3.61 6.02
C TRP A 437 13.60 4.47 5.08
N VAL A 438 13.51 5.75 5.41
CA VAL A 438 12.64 6.70 4.71
C VAL A 438 13.45 7.89 4.27
N VAL A 439 13.35 8.23 3.00
CA VAL A 439 14.06 9.35 2.36
C VAL A 439 13.05 10.28 1.72
N LYS A 440 13.05 11.54 2.15
CA LYS A 440 12.24 12.62 1.57
C LYS A 440 13.09 13.41 0.61
N LEU A 441 12.63 13.53 -0.61
CA LEU A 441 13.27 14.30 -1.67
C LEU A 441 12.49 15.59 -1.93
N LYS A 442 13.20 16.67 -2.16
CA LYS A 442 12.68 17.94 -2.66
C LYS A 442 12.80 17.94 -4.18
N ASP A 443 11.76 18.35 -4.88
CA ASP A 443 11.83 18.64 -6.32
C ASP A 443 12.15 20.11 -6.53
N ASN A 444 13.37 20.41 -6.96
CA ASN A 444 13.84 21.78 -7.17
C ASN A 444 13.18 22.46 -8.39
N ASN A 445 12.54 21.70 -9.27
CA ASN A 445 11.81 22.21 -10.42
C ASN A 445 10.34 22.56 -10.10
N LYS A 446 9.86 22.22 -8.90
CA LYS A 446 8.50 22.52 -8.45
C LYS A 446 8.50 23.64 -7.41
N THR A 447 7.57 24.59 -7.57
CA THR A 447 7.28 25.56 -6.51
C THR A 447 6.66 24.82 -5.33
N GLN A 448 7.22 24.95 -4.14
CA GLN A 448 6.65 24.38 -2.93
C GLN A 448 5.24 24.95 -2.71
N THR A 449 4.27 24.07 -2.47
CA THR A 449 2.90 24.45 -2.16
C THR A 449 2.87 25.17 -0.81
N GLN A 450 2.40 26.41 -0.79
CA GLN A 450 2.22 27.14 0.47
C GLN A 450 1.11 26.45 1.28
N ARG A 451 1.41 26.14 2.53
CA ARG A 451 0.49 25.48 3.45
C ARG A 451 -0.57 26.48 3.95
N ASN A 452 -1.83 26.09 3.92
CA ASN A 452 -2.90 26.81 4.59
C ASN A 452 -2.88 26.51 6.10
N SER A 453 -3.26 27.48 6.91
CA SER A 453 -3.41 27.29 8.36
C SER A 453 -4.54 26.30 8.68
N LEU A 454 -5.57 26.27 7.85
CA LEU A 454 -6.69 25.35 7.95
C LEU A 454 -7.15 24.90 6.55
N GLU A 455 -7.40 23.62 6.37
CA GLU A 455 -7.84 23.03 5.11
C GLU A 455 -8.93 21.98 5.35
N ALA A 456 -9.90 21.87 4.44
CA ALA A 456 -10.86 20.75 4.38
C ALA A 456 -10.50 19.83 3.23
N TYR A 457 -10.33 18.53 3.49
CA TYR A 457 -9.96 17.55 2.46
C TYR A 457 -10.63 16.19 2.68
N PRO A 458 -11.33 15.63 1.65
CA PRO A 458 -11.67 16.22 0.37
C PRO A 458 -12.67 17.36 0.51
N ASN A 459 -12.57 18.36 -0.39
CA ASN A 459 -13.52 19.45 -0.49
C ASN A 459 -13.62 19.92 -1.96
N PRO A 460 -14.75 19.66 -2.66
CA PRO A 460 -16.04 19.15 -2.17
C PRO A 460 -16.02 17.72 -1.64
N THR A 461 -17.06 17.39 -0.84
CA THR A 461 -17.25 16.04 -0.29
C THR A 461 -18.68 15.57 -0.49
N THR A 462 -18.90 14.26 -0.58
CA THR A 462 -20.25 13.67 -0.62
C THR A 462 -20.80 13.34 0.77
N ALA A 463 -19.92 13.02 1.73
CA ALA A 463 -20.31 12.63 3.08
C ALA A 463 -19.28 13.00 4.15
N PHE A 464 -18.00 12.67 3.95
CA PHE A 464 -16.94 12.85 4.94
C PHE A 464 -15.87 13.79 4.42
N THR A 465 -15.37 14.66 5.29
CA THR A 465 -14.18 15.48 5.04
C THR A 465 -13.33 15.53 6.30
N ASN A 466 -12.02 15.70 6.13
CA ASN A 466 -11.11 15.93 7.25
C ASN A 466 -10.72 17.40 7.28
N ILE A 467 -10.81 18.02 8.44
CA ILE A 467 -10.25 19.34 8.67
C ILE A 467 -8.81 19.15 9.13
N ILE A 468 -7.90 19.74 8.39
CA ILE A 468 -6.46 19.63 8.61
C ILE A 468 -5.97 20.95 9.19
N VAL A 469 -5.45 20.90 10.42
CA VAL A 469 -4.82 22.03 11.09
C VAL A 469 -3.35 22.06 10.69
N GLY A 470 -2.93 23.13 10.01
CA GLY A 470 -1.60 23.28 9.42
C GLY A 470 -0.49 23.60 10.43
N TYR A 471 -0.79 23.69 11.73
CA TYR A 471 0.14 24.03 12.81
C TYR A 471 -0.07 23.13 14.02
N ASP A 472 0.92 23.06 14.91
CA ASP A 472 0.82 22.30 16.16
C ASP A 472 0.04 23.09 17.22
N PHE A 473 -0.80 22.41 17.99
CA PHE A 473 -1.57 22.95 19.10
C PHE A 473 -1.77 21.88 20.19
N GLU A 474 -2.07 22.28 21.40
CA GLU A 474 -2.29 21.36 22.53
C GLU A 474 -3.77 21.00 22.70
N GLN A 475 -4.65 21.98 22.54
CA GLN A 475 -6.09 21.83 22.69
C GLN A 475 -6.85 22.85 21.86
N GLY A 476 -8.05 22.53 21.48
CA GLY A 476 -8.90 23.44 20.74
C GLY A 476 -10.37 22.98 20.73
N ILE A 477 -11.21 23.82 20.14
CA ILE A 477 -12.64 23.59 19.97
C ILE A 477 -12.96 23.76 18.48
N ALA A 478 -13.66 22.77 17.92
CA ALA A 478 -14.23 22.81 16.58
C ALA A 478 -15.72 23.16 16.67
N THR A 479 -16.16 24.13 15.87
CA THR A 479 -17.56 24.56 15.76
C THR A 479 -18.01 24.48 14.32
N LEU A 480 -18.88 23.52 13.98
CA LEU A 480 -19.50 23.36 12.67
C LEU A 480 -20.83 24.10 12.63
N SER A 481 -21.06 24.90 11.62
CA SER A 481 -22.28 25.68 11.39
C SER A 481 -22.73 25.60 9.91
N ASP A 482 -24.00 25.88 9.67
CA ASP A 482 -24.51 26.16 8.32
C ASP A 482 -24.22 27.62 7.90
N LEU A 483 -24.60 27.97 6.66
CA LEU A 483 -24.41 29.32 6.13
C LEU A 483 -25.22 30.41 6.89
N SER A 484 -26.28 30.06 7.62
CA SER A 484 -27.04 30.98 8.44
C SER A 484 -26.35 31.32 9.78
N GLY A 485 -25.26 30.60 10.09
CA GLY A 485 -24.56 30.71 11.37
C GLY A 485 -25.15 29.82 12.47
N LYS A 486 -26.16 28.99 12.15
CA LYS A 486 -26.72 28.02 13.11
C LYS A 486 -25.68 26.96 13.41
N ILE A 487 -25.31 26.85 14.68
CA ILE A 487 -24.36 25.80 15.13
C ILE A 487 -25.03 24.43 15.00
N ILE A 488 -24.36 23.52 14.28
CA ILE A 488 -24.75 22.13 14.06
C ILE A 488 -24.10 21.25 15.11
N LYS A 489 -22.80 21.45 15.35
CA LYS A 489 -22.01 20.64 16.27
C LYS A 489 -20.83 21.46 16.84
N GLN A 490 -20.52 21.21 18.10
CA GLN A 490 -19.33 21.74 18.76
C GLN A 490 -18.68 20.64 19.58
N PHE A 491 -17.34 20.54 19.53
CA PHE A 491 -16.60 19.51 20.24
C PHE A 491 -15.13 19.86 20.42
N ASP A 492 -14.49 19.25 21.40
CA ASP A 492 -13.07 19.42 21.68
C ASP A 492 -12.20 18.68 20.67
N ILE A 493 -11.05 19.27 20.36
CA ILE A 493 -10.05 18.68 19.45
C ILE A 493 -8.67 18.65 20.10
N LYS A 494 -7.91 17.59 19.79
CA LYS A 494 -6.52 17.39 20.25
C LYS A 494 -5.59 16.91 19.12
N THR A 495 -6.16 16.59 17.95
CA THR A 495 -5.42 16.07 16.80
C THR A 495 -5.49 17.06 15.63
N ARG A 496 -4.47 17.04 14.78
CA ARG A 496 -4.41 17.92 13.60
C ARG A 496 -5.35 17.50 12.48
N THR A 497 -5.75 16.24 12.44
CA THR A 497 -6.77 15.72 11.51
C THR A 497 -8.07 15.50 12.26
N ILE A 498 -9.11 16.22 11.85
CA ILE A 498 -10.42 16.24 12.52
C ILE A 498 -11.46 15.73 11.53
N PRO A 499 -11.98 14.51 11.68
CA PRO A 499 -12.99 13.96 10.79
C PRO A 499 -14.35 14.65 11.02
N ILE A 500 -15.00 15.03 9.92
CA ILE A 500 -16.34 15.61 9.91
C ILE A 500 -17.25 14.71 9.07
N ASP A 501 -18.22 14.10 9.72
CA ASP A 501 -19.28 13.34 9.08
C ASP A 501 -20.46 14.26 8.76
N LEU A 502 -20.71 14.45 7.48
CA LEU A 502 -21.85 15.19 6.94
C LEU A 502 -22.90 14.29 6.30
N SER A 503 -22.79 12.95 6.43
CA SER A 503 -23.65 11.99 5.73
C SER A 503 -25.15 12.24 5.96
N SER A 504 -25.53 12.61 7.19
CA SER A 504 -26.91 12.86 7.61
C SER A 504 -27.42 14.28 7.33
N TYR A 505 -26.58 15.19 6.81
CA TYR A 505 -26.94 16.56 6.54
C TYR A 505 -27.24 16.80 5.05
N PRO A 506 -28.03 17.80 4.66
CA PRO A 506 -28.30 18.13 3.26
C PRO A 506 -27.04 18.53 2.48
N ASP A 507 -27.09 18.43 1.16
CA ASP A 507 -26.08 19.05 0.31
C ASP A 507 -26.11 20.57 0.47
N GLY A 508 -24.92 21.18 0.49
CA GLY A 508 -24.80 22.61 0.75
C GLY A 508 -23.42 23.02 1.23
N ILE A 509 -23.35 24.25 1.73
CA ILE A 509 -22.12 24.82 2.27
C ILE A 509 -22.20 24.85 3.79
N TYR A 510 -21.14 24.38 4.42
CA TYR A 510 -20.92 24.40 5.87
C TYR A 510 -19.66 25.20 6.17
N ILE A 511 -19.60 25.75 7.37
CA ILE A 511 -18.42 26.47 7.88
C ILE A 511 -17.97 25.78 9.15
N ILE A 512 -16.70 25.46 9.22
CA ILE A 512 -16.10 25.00 10.47
C ILE A 512 -15.08 26.01 10.94
N ASN A 513 -15.22 26.43 12.20
CA ASN A 513 -14.29 27.29 12.91
C ASN A 513 -13.52 26.45 13.92
N ILE A 514 -12.20 26.59 13.90
CA ILE A 514 -11.26 25.93 14.82
C ILE A 514 -10.62 27.01 15.68
N LYS A 515 -10.89 26.94 16.97
CA LYS A 515 -10.26 27.79 17.97
C LYS A 515 -9.32 26.95 18.81
N THR A 516 -8.03 27.20 18.72
CA THR A 516 -6.98 26.52 19.49
C THR A 516 -6.35 27.46 20.51
N ASN A 517 -5.43 26.96 21.34
CA ASN A 517 -4.56 27.76 22.19
C ASN A 517 -3.57 28.62 21.39
N VAL A 518 -3.43 28.44 20.07
CA VAL A 518 -2.49 29.15 19.19
C VAL A 518 -3.21 30.20 18.36
N GLN A 519 -4.29 29.83 17.65
CA GLN A 519 -5.03 30.73 16.76
C GLN A 519 -6.48 30.28 16.53
N ASN A 520 -7.24 31.15 15.83
CA ASN A 520 -8.63 30.89 15.47
C ASN A 520 -8.81 31.07 13.96
N ASP A 521 -9.19 30.02 13.27
CA ASP A 521 -9.36 29.97 11.82
C ASP A 521 -10.69 29.32 11.44
N GLY A 522 -11.17 29.63 10.24
CA GLY A 522 -12.36 29.02 9.66
C GLY A 522 -12.12 28.52 8.23
N VAL A 523 -12.75 27.42 7.87
CA VAL A 523 -12.75 26.91 6.51
C VAL A 523 -14.14 26.52 6.05
N LYS A 524 -14.40 26.75 4.75
CA LYS A 524 -15.65 26.38 4.07
C LYS A 524 -15.58 24.93 3.61
N ILE A 525 -16.64 24.16 3.89
CA ILE A 525 -16.85 22.81 3.41
C ILE A 525 -18.01 22.85 2.41
N ILE A 526 -17.82 22.25 1.24
CA ILE A 526 -18.85 22.06 0.21
C ILE A 526 -19.28 20.61 0.24
N LYS A 527 -20.54 20.33 0.60
CA LYS A 527 -21.15 19.02 0.48
C LYS A 527 -21.97 18.97 -0.79
N GLY A 528 -21.72 17.97 -1.65
CA GLY A 528 -22.42 17.74 -2.90
C GLY A 528 -21.55 16.99 -3.89
N ASN A 529 -22.14 16.46 -4.95
CA ASN A 529 -21.40 15.84 -6.04
C ASN A 529 -20.62 16.90 -6.81
N SER A 530 -19.32 16.72 -6.98
CA SER A 530 -18.47 17.58 -7.81
C SER A 530 -18.77 17.39 -9.30
N LYS A 531 -19.94 17.89 -9.73
CA LYS A 531 -20.24 18.19 -11.13
C LYS A 531 -20.56 19.68 -11.19
N ILE A 532 -19.52 20.48 -11.18
CA ILE A 532 -19.55 21.85 -11.70
C ILE A 532 -18.35 21.98 -12.63
#